data_736ab4d86f28918158c08f95c7731e9f
#
_entry.id   736ab4d86f28918158c08f95c7731e9f
#
_cell.length_a   1.000
_cell.length_b   1.000
_cell.length_c   1.000
_cell.angle_alpha   90.00
_cell.angle_beta   90.00
_cell.angle_gamma   90.00
#
_symmetry.space_group_name_H-M   'P 1'
#
loop_
_entity.id
_entity.type
_entity.pdbx_description
1 polymer ?
#
loop_
_entity_poly.entity_id
_entity_poly.type
_entity_poly.pdbx_seq_one_letter_code
_entity_poly.pdbx_strand_id
1 'polypeptide(L)'
;PTNTELLSQKHKLLADAVSATKEKLEVLKTAAEQANTALANGEISQQQYDALQREIIETENELKRLTTEANNSHTALEKMGVLGETLQSAGDKISGVGQKLLPVTAGVTALGTIAVKTGADFDSAMSKVAAVSGATGSELDALREKAREMGSKTKFSASEAAEAMNYMAMAGWKTNDMLSGIEGIMNLAAASGEDLATTSDIVTDALTAFGLTAADSGHFADILAAASSNANTNVSMMGETFKYAAPVLGSLGYSAEDSAIAI
;
A
#
# COMPACT_ATOMS: atom_id res chain seq x y z
N PRO A 1 -43.37 -28.48 -2.91
CA PRO A 1 -42.85 -28.13 -4.21
C PRO A 1 -42.43 -29.39 -4.97
N THR A 2 -42.78 -29.48 -6.22
CA THR A 2 -42.36 -30.57 -7.09
C THR A 2 -40.86 -30.48 -7.36
N ASN A 3 -40.18 -31.58 -7.68
CA ASN A 3 -38.75 -31.58 -8.02
C ASN A 3 -38.44 -30.59 -9.16
N THR A 4 -39.38 -30.32 -10.04
CA THR A 4 -39.31 -29.38 -11.15
C THR A 4 -39.30 -27.94 -10.67
N GLU A 5 -40.13 -27.56 -9.72
CA GLU A 5 -40.15 -26.20 -9.15
C GLU A 5 -38.88 -25.89 -8.40
N LEU A 6 -38.33 -26.84 -7.65
CA LEU A 6 -37.05 -26.70 -6.97
C LEU A 6 -35.89 -26.54 -7.95
N LEU A 7 -35.91 -27.31 -9.05
CA LEU A 7 -34.87 -27.22 -10.08
C LEU A 7 -34.94 -25.88 -10.85
N SER A 8 -36.14 -25.39 -11.14
CA SER A 8 -36.36 -24.08 -11.77
C SER A 8 -35.89 -22.93 -10.89
N GLN A 9 -36.20 -22.98 -9.58
CA GLN A 9 -35.70 -22.01 -8.60
C GLN A 9 -34.18 -22.06 -8.50
N LYS A 10 -33.59 -23.26 -8.44
CA LYS A 10 -32.13 -23.43 -8.46
C LYS A 10 -31.50 -22.82 -9.73
N HIS A 11 -32.07 -23.07 -10.90
CA HIS A 11 -31.57 -22.52 -12.16
C HIS A 11 -31.59 -20.99 -12.17
N LYS A 12 -32.67 -20.37 -11.71
CA LYS A 12 -32.77 -18.92 -11.60
C LYS A 12 -31.74 -18.35 -10.65
N LEU A 13 -31.59 -18.95 -9.46
CA LEU A 13 -30.57 -18.52 -8.50
C LEU A 13 -29.15 -18.62 -9.05
N LEU A 14 -28.86 -19.66 -9.81
CA LEU A 14 -27.55 -19.83 -10.48
C LEU A 14 -27.35 -18.79 -11.57
N ALA A 15 -28.39 -18.45 -12.36
CA ALA A 15 -28.31 -17.41 -13.37
C ALA A 15 -28.05 -16.03 -12.76
N ASP A 16 -28.73 -15.70 -11.67
CA ASP A 16 -28.54 -14.45 -10.93
C ASP A 16 -27.12 -14.40 -10.31
N ALA A 17 -26.65 -15.52 -9.75
CA ALA A 17 -25.29 -15.62 -9.20
C ALA A 17 -24.21 -15.49 -10.29
N VAL A 18 -24.42 -16.06 -11.48
CA VAL A 18 -23.52 -15.90 -12.64
C VAL A 18 -23.46 -14.44 -13.07
N SER A 19 -24.60 -13.75 -13.15
CA SER A 19 -24.66 -12.33 -13.51
C SER A 19 -23.90 -11.46 -12.50
N ALA A 20 -24.18 -11.63 -11.20
CA ALA A 20 -23.51 -10.88 -10.14
C ALA A 20 -21.99 -11.14 -10.08
N THR A 21 -21.57 -12.40 -10.28
CA THR A 21 -20.15 -12.76 -10.27
C THR A 21 -19.44 -12.19 -11.50
N LYS A 22 -20.12 -12.12 -12.65
CA LYS A 22 -19.59 -11.50 -13.87
C LYS A 22 -19.41 -9.98 -13.69
N GLU A 23 -20.38 -9.30 -13.13
CA GLU A 23 -20.29 -7.87 -12.79
C GLU A 23 -19.15 -7.60 -11.82
N LYS A 24 -19.01 -8.44 -10.78
CA LYS A 24 -17.86 -8.37 -9.85
C LYS A 24 -16.54 -8.50 -10.60
N LEU A 25 -16.41 -9.47 -11.50
CA LEU A 25 -15.18 -9.69 -12.25
C LEU A 25 -14.81 -8.49 -13.13
N GLU A 26 -15.78 -7.85 -13.78
CA GLU A 26 -15.54 -6.64 -14.56
C GLU A 26 -15.02 -5.49 -13.71
N VAL A 27 -15.60 -5.28 -12.52
CA VAL A 27 -15.15 -4.26 -11.58
C VAL A 27 -13.73 -4.57 -11.08
N LEU A 28 -13.43 -5.84 -10.77
CA LEU A 28 -12.10 -6.27 -10.34
C LEU A 28 -11.04 -6.06 -11.44
N LYS A 29 -11.38 -6.33 -12.70
CA LYS A 29 -10.47 -6.08 -13.85
C LYS A 29 -10.19 -4.60 -14.04
N THR A 30 -11.21 -3.76 -13.94
CA THR A 30 -11.04 -2.30 -13.97
C THR A 30 -10.16 -1.81 -12.81
N ALA A 31 -10.38 -2.36 -11.61
CA ALA A 31 -9.55 -2.05 -10.45
C ALA A 31 -8.09 -2.52 -10.64
N ALA A 32 -7.87 -3.66 -11.32
CA ALA A 32 -6.53 -4.15 -11.61
C ALA A 32 -5.77 -3.27 -12.61
N GLU A 33 -6.45 -2.69 -13.59
CA GLU A 33 -5.84 -1.72 -14.51
C GLU A 33 -5.36 -0.47 -13.76
N GLN A 34 -6.21 0.04 -12.85
CA GLN A 34 -5.86 1.18 -11.99
C GLN A 34 -4.74 0.81 -11.00
N ALA A 35 -4.82 -0.37 -10.37
CA ALA A 35 -3.81 -0.86 -9.45
C ALA A 35 -2.45 -1.08 -10.11
N ASN A 36 -2.40 -1.48 -11.38
CA ASN A 36 -1.16 -1.61 -12.13
C ASN A 36 -0.46 -0.24 -12.29
N THR A 37 -1.23 0.80 -12.55
CA THR A 37 -0.71 2.18 -12.62
C THR A 37 -0.27 2.67 -11.23
N ALA A 38 -1.07 2.42 -10.21
CA ALA A 38 -0.77 2.79 -8.83
C ALA A 38 0.48 2.05 -8.28
N LEU A 39 0.67 0.78 -8.64
CA LEU A 39 1.89 0.02 -8.31
C LEU A 39 3.12 0.62 -8.99
N ALA A 40 3.01 0.96 -10.29
CA ALA A 40 4.10 1.59 -11.04
C ALA A 40 4.48 2.97 -10.46
N ASN A 41 3.51 3.66 -9.86
CA ASN A 41 3.71 4.95 -9.19
C ASN A 41 4.15 4.80 -7.71
N GLY A 42 4.24 3.59 -7.18
CA GLY A 42 4.55 3.34 -5.76
C GLY A 42 3.42 3.74 -4.79
N GLU A 43 2.18 3.88 -5.29
CA GLU A 43 1.01 4.27 -4.49
C GLU A 43 0.40 3.08 -3.74
N ILE A 44 0.67 1.86 -4.21
CA ILE A 44 0.29 0.60 -3.55
C ILE A 44 1.49 -0.35 -3.51
N SER A 45 1.50 -1.24 -2.53
CA SER A 45 2.53 -2.27 -2.39
C SER A 45 2.29 -3.46 -3.34
N GLN A 46 3.37 -4.21 -3.64
CA GLN A 46 3.27 -5.46 -4.39
C GLN A 46 2.27 -6.46 -3.74
N GLN A 47 2.25 -6.51 -2.41
CA GLN A 47 1.33 -7.40 -1.68
C GLN A 47 -0.14 -7.05 -1.90
N GLN A 48 -0.47 -5.76 -1.99
CA GLN A 48 -1.84 -5.30 -2.28
C GLN A 48 -2.24 -5.64 -3.72
N TYR A 49 -1.32 -5.45 -4.66
CA TYR A 49 -1.53 -5.85 -6.06
C TYR A 49 -1.74 -7.36 -6.20
N ASP A 50 -0.88 -8.17 -5.56
CA ASP A 50 -0.98 -9.64 -5.59
C ASP A 50 -2.28 -10.13 -4.92
N ALA A 51 -2.76 -9.45 -3.88
CA ALA A 51 -4.05 -9.76 -3.26
C ALA A 51 -5.21 -9.54 -4.24
N LEU A 52 -5.18 -8.43 -4.99
CA LEU A 52 -6.18 -8.15 -6.03
C LEU A 52 -6.13 -9.19 -7.17
N GLN A 53 -4.93 -9.59 -7.59
CA GLN A 53 -4.78 -10.63 -8.61
C GLN A 53 -5.34 -11.99 -8.13
N ARG A 54 -5.12 -12.36 -6.87
CA ARG A 54 -5.73 -13.57 -6.28
C ARG A 54 -7.24 -13.50 -6.30
N GLU A 55 -7.83 -12.37 -5.89
CA GLU A 55 -9.29 -12.17 -5.90
C GLU A 55 -9.88 -12.29 -7.31
N ILE A 56 -9.18 -11.80 -8.34
CA ILE A 56 -9.58 -11.97 -9.73
C ILE A 56 -9.61 -13.45 -10.12
N ILE A 57 -8.53 -14.18 -9.81
CA ILE A 57 -8.41 -15.61 -10.13
C ILE A 57 -9.52 -16.42 -9.40
N GLU A 58 -9.76 -16.15 -8.14
CA GLU A 58 -10.82 -16.80 -7.36
C GLU A 58 -12.21 -16.50 -7.94
N THR A 59 -12.47 -15.24 -8.33
CA THR A 59 -13.74 -14.84 -8.95
C THR A 59 -13.93 -15.46 -10.34
N GLU A 60 -12.87 -15.58 -11.15
CA GLU A 60 -12.92 -16.29 -12.44
C GLU A 60 -13.23 -17.79 -12.26
N ASN A 61 -12.62 -18.43 -11.26
CA ASN A 61 -12.88 -19.83 -10.95
C ASN A 61 -14.31 -20.03 -10.46
N GLU A 62 -14.82 -19.14 -9.61
CA GLU A 62 -16.20 -19.18 -9.13
C GLU A 62 -17.20 -18.96 -10.27
N LEU A 63 -16.95 -17.99 -11.17
CA LEU A 63 -17.76 -17.76 -12.35
C LEU A 63 -17.83 -18.99 -13.25
N LYS A 64 -16.69 -19.65 -13.47
CA LYS A 64 -16.64 -20.91 -14.25
C LYS A 64 -17.44 -22.02 -13.59
N ARG A 65 -17.33 -22.19 -12.27
CA ARG A 65 -18.09 -23.18 -11.49
C ARG A 65 -19.58 -22.91 -11.59
N LEU A 66 -20.03 -21.69 -11.32
CA LEU A 66 -21.43 -21.29 -11.37
C LEU A 66 -22.03 -21.44 -12.77
N THR A 67 -21.29 -21.08 -13.81
CA THR A 67 -21.71 -21.22 -15.21
C THR A 67 -21.91 -22.70 -15.57
N THR A 68 -21.01 -23.56 -15.14
CA THR A 68 -21.12 -25.00 -15.36
C THR A 68 -22.35 -25.58 -14.65
N GLU A 69 -22.61 -25.17 -13.43
CA GLU A 69 -23.75 -25.64 -12.65
C GLU A 69 -25.09 -25.11 -13.19
N ALA A 70 -25.11 -23.85 -13.67
CA ALA A 70 -26.28 -23.27 -14.36
C ALA A 70 -26.59 -24.02 -15.65
N ASN A 71 -25.59 -24.33 -16.46
CA ASN A 71 -25.78 -25.12 -17.70
C ASN A 71 -26.26 -26.54 -17.42
N ASN A 72 -25.74 -27.20 -16.38
CA ASN A 72 -26.22 -28.53 -15.97
C ASN A 72 -27.66 -28.47 -15.48
N SER A 73 -28.04 -27.44 -14.74
CA SER A 73 -29.42 -27.21 -14.29
C SER A 73 -30.36 -26.94 -15.48
N HIS A 74 -29.91 -26.15 -16.46
CA HIS A 74 -30.65 -25.89 -17.68
C HIS A 74 -30.90 -27.18 -18.50
N THR A 75 -29.87 -27.96 -18.73
CA THR A 75 -29.96 -29.24 -19.44
C THR A 75 -30.91 -30.25 -18.73
N ALA A 76 -30.90 -30.23 -17.38
CA ALA A 76 -31.82 -31.07 -16.62
C ALA A 76 -33.27 -30.61 -16.78
N LEU A 77 -33.54 -29.30 -16.79
CA LEU A 77 -34.87 -28.73 -17.06
C LEU A 77 -35.41 -29.05 -18.45
N GLU A 78 -34.54 -28.93 -19.48
CA GLU A 78 -34.88 -29.31 -20.88
C GLU A 78 -35.29 -30.77 -20.98
N LYS A 79 -34.55 -31.68 -20.36
CA LYS A 79 -34.87 -33.12 -20.32
C LYS A 79 -36.19 -33.44 -19.61
N MET A 80 -36.64 -32.56 -18.72
CA MET A 80 -37.90 -32.70 -18.00
C MET A 80 -39.10 -32.07 -18.74
N GLY A 81 -38.90 -31.47 -19.93
CA GLY A 81 -39.96 -30.89 -20.73
C GLY A 81 -40.62 -29.63 -20.20
N VAL A 82 -39.93 -28.89 -19.34
CA VAL A 82 -40.49 -27.73 -18.60
C VAL A 82 -39.83 -26.43 -19.07
N LEU A 83 -39.73 -26.22 -20.36
CA LEU A 83 -39.33 -24.90 -20.89
C LEU A 83 -40.57 -24.16 -21.39
N GLY A 84 -41.06 -23.17 -20.69
CA GLY A 84 -41.98 -22.21 -21.26
C GLY A 84 -42.82 -21.33 -20.35
N GLU A 85 -43.33 -21.75 -19.18
CA GLU A 85 -44.34 -20.94 -18.51
C GLU A 85 -44.09 -20.60 -17.03
N THR A 86 -43.10 -21.18 -16.35
CA THR A 86 -43.00 -21.08 -14.87
C THR A 86 -41.93 -20.10 -14.35
N LEU A 87 -41.18 -19.41 -15.23
CA LEU A 87 -40.13 -18.49 -14.82
C LEU A 87 -40.62 -17.12 -14.35
N GLN A 88 -41.89 -16.78 -14.59
CA GLN A 88 -42.44 -15.47 -14.27
C GLN A 88 -42.92 -15.27 -12.84
N SER A 89 -43.19 -16.35 -12.08
CA SER A 89 -43.83 -16.25 -10.75
C SER A 89 -42.87 -16.36 -9.55
N ALA A 90 -41.57 -16.58 -9.75
CA ALA A 90 -40.57 -16.78 -8.68
C ALA A 90 -39.86 -15.50 -8.21
N GLY A 91 -40.25 -14.31 -8.75
CA GLY A 91 -39.54 -13.03 -8.54
C GLY A 91 -39.51 -12.48 -7.10
N ASP A 92 -40.49 -12.88 -6.26
CA ASP A 92 -40.74 -12.14 -5.02
C ASP A 92 -40.07 -12.69 -3.74
N LYS A 93 -39.29 -13.77 -3.82
CA LYS A 93 -38.67 -14.38 -2.62
C LYS A 93 -37.13 -14.42 -2.62
N ILE A 94 -36.44 -13.69 -3.50
CA ILE A 94 -35.00 -13.82 -3.73
C ILE A 94 -34.16 -12.69 -3.08
N SER A 95 -34.74 -11.80 -2.29
CA SER A 95 -34.00 -10.76 -1.56
C SER A 95 -32.93 -11.30 -0.56
N GLY A 96 -32.99 -12.59 -0.22
CA GLY A 96 -32.04 -13.21 0.74
C GLY A 96 -30.71 -13.68 0.13
N VAL A 97 -30.62 -13.88 -1.21
CA VAL A 97 -29.37 -14.34 -1.86
C VAL A 97 -28.48 -13.16 -2.26
N GLY A 98 -29.08 -12.03 -2.65
CA GLY A 98 -28.33 -10.80 -2.88
C GLY A 98 -27.58 -10.31 -1.63
N GLN A 99 -28.14 -10.51 -0.43
CA GLN A 99 -27.49 -10.11 0.82
C GLN A 99 -26.27 -10.99 1.19
N LYS A 100 -26.19 -12.23 0.70
CA LYS A 100 -25.00 -13.08 0.90
C LYS A 100 -23.85 -12.77 -0.06
N LEU A 101 -24.11 -12.02 -1.13
CA LEU A 101 -23.11 -11.51 -2.06
C LEU A 101 -22.60 -10.09 -1.70
N LEU A 102 -23.24 -9.40 -0.73
CA LEU A 102 -22.82 -8.08 -0.24
C LEU A 102 -21.38 -8.01 0.30
N PRO A 103 -20.83 -9.05 1.00
CA PRO A 103 -19.43 -9.01 1.42
C PRO A 103 -18.43 -8.92 0.25
N VAL A 104 -18.85 -9.39 -0.90
CA VAL A 104 -18.05 -9.45 -2.14
C VAL A 104 -17.97 -8.08 -2.83
N THR A 105 -19.11 -7.36 -2.88
CA THR A 105 -19.13 -5.97 -3.39
C THR A 105 -18.46 -4.99 -2.42
N ALA A 106 -18.53 -5.25 -1.10
CA ALA A 106 -17.83 -4.45 -0.11
C ALA A 106 -16.29 -4.53 -0.24
N GLY A 107 -15.74 -5.69 -0.64
CA GLY A 107 -14.30 -5.84 -0.91
C GLY A 107 -13.83 -5.01 -2.10
N VAL A 108 -14.62 -4.95 -3.17
CA VAL A 108 -14.28 -4.16 -4.38
C VAL A 108 -14.43 -2.66 -4.14
N THR A 109 -15.47 -2.26 -3.40
CA THR A 109 -15.63 -0.84 -2.99
C THR A 109 -14.50 -0.41 -2.05
N ALA A 110 -14.00 -1.33 -1.20
CA ALA A 110 -12.86 -1.07 -0.33
C ALA A 110 -11.56 -0.88 -1.12
N LEU A 111 -11.31 -1.67 -2.17
CA LEU A 111 -10.11 -1.51 -3.02
C LEU A 111 -10.17 -0.22 -3.87
N GLY A 112 -11.33 0.13 -4.41
CA GLY A 112 -11.53 1.41 -5.11
C GLY A 112 -11.39 2.61 -4.17
N THR A 113 -11.92 2.53 -2.94
CA THR A 113 -11.74 3.55 -1.89
C THR A 113 -10.31 3.60 -1.37
N ILE A 114 -9.59 2.47 -1.30
CA ILE A 114 -8.18 2.42 -0.91
C ILE A 114 -7.33 3.13 -1.97
N ALA A 115 -7.52 2.88 -3.25
CA ALA A 115 -6.73 3.53 -4.31
C ALA A 115 -6.95 5.05 -4.36
N VAL A 116 -8.20 5.52 -4.25
CA VAL A 116 -8.53 6.95 -4.18
C VAL A 116 -8.01 7.58 -2.90
N LYS A 117 -8.14 6.90 -1.75
CA LYS A 117 -7.61 7.36 -0.47
C LYS A 117 -6.09 7.44 -0.48
N THR A 118 -5.40 6.44 -1.02
CA THR A 118 -3.93 6.40 -1.09
C THR A 118 -3.40 7.55 -1.96
N GLY A 119 -4.07 7.87 -3.09
CA GLY A 119 -3.73 9.03 -3.90
C GLY A 119 -3.95 10.36 -3.16
N ALA A 120 -5.09 10.50 -2.45
CA ALA A 120 -5.38 11.68 -1.64
C ALA A 120 -4.41 11.83 -0.45
N ASP A 121 -4.06 10.74 0.20
CA ASP A 121 -3.09 10.72 1.31
C ASP A 121 -1.70 11.12 0.83
N PHE A 122 -1.26 10.64 -0.35
CA PHE A 122 0.00 11.04 -0.97
C PHE A 122 0.02 12.53 -1.33
N ASP A 123 -1.03 13.04 -1.98
CA ASP A 123 -1.13 14.46 -2.32
C ASP A 123 -1.19 15.34 -1.08
N SER A 124 -1.84 14.89 -0.02
CA SER A 124 -1.86 15.58 1.28
C SER A 124 -0.46 15.63 1.91
N ALA A 125 0.27 14.50 1.91
CA ALA A 125 1.62 14.43 2.44
C ALA A 125 2.57 15.33 1.64
N MET A 126 2.52 15.30 0.29
CA MET A 126 3.34 16.16 -0.55
C MET A 126 3.00 17.64 -0.42
N SER A 127 1.75 17.98 -0.13
CA SER A 127 1.34 19.36 0.17
C SER A 127 1.97 19.88 1.47
N LYS A 128 2.12 19.02 2.48
CA LYS A 128 2.86 19.35 3.71
C LYS A 128 4.35 19.57 3.41
N VAL A 129 4.97 18.68 2.62
CA VAL A 129 6.37 18.85 2.17
C VAL A 129 6.55 20.19 1.48
N ALA A 130 5.68 20.54 0.53
CA ALA A 130 5.72 21.82 -0.18
C ALA A 130 5.60 23.01 0.80
N ALA A 131 4.67 22.94 1.74
CA ALA A 131 4.42 24.03 2.69
C ALA A 131 5.61 24.27 3.63
N VAL A 132 6.30 23.21 4.06
CA VAL A 132 7.43 23.31 5.01
C VAL A 132 8.74 23.61 4.30
N SER A 133 9.04 22.92 3.18
CA SER A 133 10.30 23.10 2.43
C SER A 133 10.31 24.39 1.58
N GLY A 134 9.12 24.88 1.20
CA GLY A 134 8.96 25.96 0.22
C GLY A 134 9.15 25.51 -1.23
N ALA A 135 9.28 24.21 -1.50
CA ALA A 135 9.43 23.66 -2.84
C ALA A 135 8.19 23.90 -3.69
N THR A 136 8.38 24.38 -4.92
CA THR A 136 7.29 24.66 -5.88
C THR A 136 7.71 24.22 -7.29
N GLY A 137 6.73 24.03 -8.18
CA GLY A 137 6.98 23.69 -9.58
C GLY A 137 7.86 22.44 -9.73
N SER A 138 8.92 22.53 -10.52
CA SER A 138 9.82 21.40 -10.82
C SER A 138 10.53 20.82 -9.59
N GLU A 139 10.74 21.58 -8.54
CA GLU A 139 11.31 21.07 -7.29
C GLU A 139 10.33 20.13 -6.58
N LEU A 140 9.06 20.52 -6.48
CA LEU A 140 8.02 19.70 -5.90
C LEU A 140 7.75 18.45 -6.74
N ASP A 141 7.81 18.58 -8.09
CA ASP A 141 7.65 17.44 -8.99
C ASP A 141 8.78 16.42 -8.80
N ALA A 142 10.03 16.89 -8.64
CA ALA A 142 11.18 16.01 -8.36
C ALA A 142 11.02 15.27 -7.01
N LEU A 143 10.54 15.95 -5.98
CA LEU A 143 10.27 15.32 -4.67
C LEU A 143 9.13 14.29 -4.78
N ARG A 144 8.05 14.58 -5.53
CA ARG A 144 6.96 13.64 -5.81
C ARG A 144 7.44 12.38 -6.53
N GLU A 145 8.29 12.57 -7.55
CA GLU A 145 8.88 11.46 -8.30
C GLU A 145 9.79 10.62 -7.41
N LYS A 146 10.66 11.25 -6.61
CA LYS A 146 11.52 10.54 -5.67
C LYS A 146 10.73 9.78 -4.59
N ALA A 147 9.67 10.35 -4.05
CA ALA A 147 8.81 9.66 -3.09
C ALA A 147 8.15 8.41 -3.70
N ARG A 148 7.68 8.49 -4.96
CA ARG A 148 7.13 7.33 -5.69
C ARG A 148 8.21 6.28 -6.00
N GLU A 149 9.39 6.72 -6.42
CA GLU A 149 10.55 5.85 -6.63
C GLU A 149 10.87 5.05 -5.37
N MET A 150 10.97 5.73 -4.23
CA MET A 150 11.25 5.10 -2.95
C MET A 150 10.14 4.15 -2.51
N GLY A 151 8.87 4.53 -2.71
CA GLY A 151 7.73 3.66 -2.47
C GLY A 151 7.72 2.38 -3.31
N SER A 152 8.29 2.42 -4.53
CA SER A 152 8.41 1.25 -5.40
C SER A 152 9.61 0.35 -5.07
N LYS A 153 10.67 0.90 -4.48
CA LYS A 153 11.95 0.20 -4.22
C LYS A 153 12.09 -0.31 -2.79
N THR A 154 11.27 0.16 -1.86
CA THR A 154 11.37 -0.18 -0.44
C THR A 154 10.10 -0.85 0.08
N LYS A 155 10.08 -1.26 1.35
CA LYS A 155 8.88 -1.78 2.01
C LYS A 155 7.82 -0.71 2.31
N PHE A 156 8.16 0.56 2.16
CA PHE A 156 7.31 1.69 2.49
C PHE A 156 6.51 2.14 1.27
N SER A 157 5.38 2.81 1.50
CA SER A 157 4.59 3.44 0.45
C SER A 157 5.15 4.80 0.05
N ALA A 158 4.72 5.33 -1.10
CA ALA A 158 5.05 6.70 -1.52
C ALA A 158 4.57 7.76 -0.52
N SER A 159 3.44 7.53 0.15
CA SER A 159 2.93 8.43 1.20
C SER A 159 3.83 8.46 2.42
N GLU A 160 4.34 7.30 2.87
CA GLU A 160 5.30 7.23 3.98
C GLU A 160 6.64 7.88 3.59
N ALA A 161 7.09 7.72 2.35
CA ALA A 161 8.27 8.43 1.84
C ALA A 161 8.06 9.96 1.85
N ALA A 162 6.87 10.44 1.46
CA ALA A 162 6.52 11.86 1.53
C ALA A 162 6.44 12.36 2.98
N GLU A 163 5.96 11.55 3.92
CA GLU A 163 5.98 11.89 5.33
C GLU A 163 7.42 12.00 5.87
N ALA A 164 8.32 11.08 5.50
CA ALA A 164 9.75 11.20 5.83
C ALA A 164 10.35 12.49 5.28
N MET A 165 10.05 12.85 4.01
CA MET A 165 10.48 14.13 3.45
C MET A 165 9.95 15.34 4.23
N ASN A 166 8.74 15.25 4.79
CA ASN A 166 8.20 16.33 5.62
C ASN A 166 9.03 16.51 6.91
N TYR A 167 9.46 15.43 7.56
CA TYR A 167 10.39 15.52 8.72
C TYR A 167 11.72 16.12 8.33
N MET A 168 12.31 15.70 7.21
CA MET A 168 13.54 16.30 6.69
C MET A 168 13.37 17.81 6.43
N ALA A 169 12.24 18.21 5.82
CA ALA A 169 11.94 19.63 5.59
C ALA A 169 11.78 20.41 6.90
N MET A 170 11.18 19.80 7.93
CA MET A 170 11.08 20.39 9.27
C MET A 170 12.47 20.57 9.92
N ALA A 171 13.42 19.66 9.66
CA ALA A 171 14.81 19.78 10.04
C ALA A 171 15.60 20.83 9.20
N GLY A 172 14.94 21.49 8.25
CA GLY A 172 15.52 22.57 7.43
C GLY A 172 16.12 22.12 6.11
N TRP A 173 16.02 20.83 5.77
CA TRP A 173 16.52 20.30 4.51
C TRP A 173 15.77 20.90 3.32
N LYS A 174 16.53 21.21 2.27
CA LYS A 174 16.01 21.70 1.00
C LYS A 174 15.80 20.56 0.00
N THR A 175 15.20 20.85 -1.13
CA THR A 175 14.88 19.85 -2.17
C THR A 175 16.05 18.92 -2.49
N ASN A 176 17.23 19.46 -2.72
CA ASN A 176 18.41 18.65 -3.06
C ASN A 176 18.88 17.78 -1.90
N ASP A 177 18.76 18.26 -0.66
CA ASP A 177 19.12 17.51 0.54
C ASP A 177 18.16 16.32 0.72
N MET A 178 16.86 16.55 0.57
CA MET A 178 15.86 15.50 0.64
C MET A 178 16.04 14.46 -0.46
N LEU A 179 16.32 14.87 -1.70
CA LEU A 179 16.57 13.96 -2.82
C LEU A 179 17.78 13.07 -2.60
N SER A 180 18.86 13.61 -1.99
CA SER A 180 20.10 12.87 -1.73
C SER A 180 20.03 12.01 -0.48
N GLY A 181 19.31 12.45 0.56
CA GLY A 181 19.33 11.81 1.87
C GLY A 181 18.26 10.76 2.13
N ILE A 182 17.11 10.82 1.42
CA ILE A 182 15.95 9.98 1.73
C ILE A 182 16.25 8.47 1.63
N GLU A 183 17.07 8.06 0.68
CA GLU A 183 17.39 6.65 0.46
C GLU A 183 18.11 6.04 1.66
N GLY A 184 19.09 6.73 2.24
CA GLY A 184 19.80 6.27 3.44
C GLY A 184 18.86 6.14 4.64
N ILE A 185 17.99 7.13 4.85
CA ILE A 185 17.02 7.14 5.94
C ILE A 185 16.03 5.98 5.80
N MET A 186 15.47 5.77 4.60
CA MET A 186 14.50 4.69 4.37
C MET A 186 15.13 3.30 4.47
N ASN A 187 16.39 3.15 4.04
CA ASN A 187 17.12 1.90 4.18
C ASN A 187 17.39 1.59 5.66
N LEU A 188 17.77 2.58 6.45
CA LEU A 188 17.97 2.43 7.89
C LEU A 188 16.66 2.03 8.60
N ALA A 189 15.56 2.72 8.31
CA ALA A 189 14.24 2.38 8.86
C ALA A 189 13.79 0.96 8.44
N ALA A 190 14.11 0.56 7.21
CA ALA A 190 13.80 -0.78 6.73
C ALA A 190 14.61 -1.85 7.44
N ALA A 191 15.89 -1.61 7.67
CA ALA A 191 16.82 -2.56 8.30
C ALA A 191 16.59 -2.67 9.83
N SER A 192 16.34 -1.54 10.50
CA SER A 192 16.15 -1.49 11.96
C SER A 192 14.75 -1.89 12.40
N GLY A 193 13.75 -1.77 11.53
CA GLY A 193 12.34 -1.94 11.87
C GLY A 193 11.71 -0.73 12.58
N GLU A 194 12.47 0.37 12.74
CA GLU A 194 11.97 1.62 13.30
C GLU A 194 11.02 2.32 12.31
N ASP A 195 10.17 3.20 12.83
CA ASP A 195 9.34 4.04 11.98
C ASP A 195 10.15 5.12 11.26
N LEU A 196 9.64 5.55 10.11
CA LEU A 196 10.33 6.52 9.26
C LEU A 196 10.47 7.90 9.88
N ALA A 197 9.51 8.32 10.70
CA ALA A 197 9.55 9.62 11.37
C ALA A 197 10.72 9.67 12.36
N THR A 198 10.76 8.69 13.28
CA THR A 198 11.85 8.54 14.26
C THR A 198 13.20 8.41 13.58
N THR A 199 13.30 7.59 12.52
CA THR A 199 14.56 7.43 11.79
C THR A 199 15.00 8.73 11.11
N SER A 200 14.04 9.48 10.54
CA SER A 200 14.34 10.78 9.91
C SER A 200 14.88 11.78 10.91
N ASP A 201 14.24 11.91 12.08
CA ASP A 201 14.68 12.81 13.15
C ASP A 201 16.08 12.44 13.63
N ILE A 202 16.33 11.16 13.92
CA ILE A 202 17.65 10.68 14.38
C ILE A 202 18.75 11.04 13.38
N VAL A 203 18.52 10.74 12.09
CA VAL A 203 19.55 10.99 11.06
C VAL A 203 19.76 12.48 10.82
N THR A 204 18.69 13.27 10.70
CA THR A 204 18.81 14.72 10.43
C THR A 204 19.46 15.46 11.59
N ASP A 205 19.10 15.13 12.83
CA ASP A 205 19.69 15.73 14.03
C ASP A 205 21.18 15.39 14.18
N ALA A 206 21.53 14.12 13.99
CA ALA A 206 22.93 13.68 14.10
C ALA A 206 23.81 14.25 12.98
N LEU A 207 23.36 14.24 11.73
CA LEU A 207 24.11 14.87 10.63
C LEU A 207 24.38 16.36 10.92
N THR A 208 23.37 17.06 11.41
CA THR A 208 23.51 18.46 11.80
C THR A 208 24.53 18.64 12.93
N ALA A 209 24.47 17.77 13.96
CA ALA A 209 25.36 17.85 15.12
C ALA A 209 26.83 17.56 14.79
N PHE A 210 27.09 16.66 13.84
CA PHE A 210 28.45 16.37 13.35
C PHE A 210 28.91 17.26 12.20
N GLY A 211 28.08 18.19 11.73
CA GLY A 211 28.38 19.05 10.58
C GLY A 211 28.44 18.30 9.26
N LEU A 212 27.76 17.16 9.17
CA LEU A 212 27.63 16.35 7.97
C LEU A 212 26.50 16.90 7.08
N THR A 213 26.52 16.48 5.81
CA THR A 213 25.52 16.88 4.82
C THR A 213 24.47 15.79 4.60
N ALA A 214 23.36 16.12 3.95
CA ALA A 214 22.34 15.15 3.58
C ALA A 214 22.88 14.01 2.70
N ALA A 215 23.92 14.26 1.89
CA ALA A 215 24.58 13.23 1.07
C ALA A 215 25.27 12.14 1.93
N ASP A 216 25.62 12.47 3.17
CA ASP A 216 26.27 11.53 4.09
C ASP A 216 25.27 10.62 4.83
N SER A 217 23.96 10.81 4.60
CA SER A 217 22.90 10.05 5.30
C SER A 217 22.98 8.54 5.10
N GLY A 218 23.39 8.09 3.91
CA GLY A 218 23.61 6.67 3.63
C GLY A 218 24.75 6.11 4.47
N HIS A 219 25.87 6.79 4.50
CA HIS A 219 27.04 6.42 5.31
C HIS A 219 26.71 6.43 6.81
N PHE A 220 26.03 7.47 7.27
CA PHE A 220 25.60 7.56 8.67
C PHE A 220 24.59 6.44 9.04
N ALA A 221 23.68 6.10 8.13
CA ALA A 221 22.78 4.96 8.29
C ALA A 221 23.55 3.64 8.46
N ASP A 222 24.60 3.42 7.69
CA ASP A 222 25.46 2.25 7.80
C ASP A 222 26.19 2.19 9.16
N ILE A 223 26.67 3.33 9.66
CA ILE A 223 27.30 3.43 10.99
C ILE A 223 26.30 3.03 12.08
N LEU A 224 25.09 3.58 12.07
CA LEU A 224 24.05 3.24 13.05
C LEU A 224 23.61 1.77 12.96
N ALA A 225 23.43 1.26 11.75
CA ALA A 225 23.07 -0.15 11.55
C ALA A 225 24.16 -1.07 12.05
N ALA A 226 25.43 -0.79 11.76
CA ALA A 226 26.58 -1.57 12.23
C ALA A 226 26.71 -1.50 13.76
N ALA A 227 26.62 -0.33 14.35
CA ALA A 227 26.72 -0.15 15.80
C ALA A 227 25.59 -0.86 16.55
N SER A 228 24.34 -0.70 16.09
CA SER A 228 23.19 -1.38 16.70
C SER A 228 23.23 -2.90 16.54
N SER A 229 23.86 -3.42 15.47
CA SER A 229 24.01 -4.86 15.25
C SER A 229 25.12 -5.50 16.10
N ASN A 230 26.11 -4.72 16.51
CA ASN A 230 27.29 -5.19 17.26
C ASN A 230 27.23 -4.90 18.77
N ALA A 231 26.22 -4.17 19.24
CA ALA A 231 25.98 -3.86 20.64
C ALA A 231 24.58 -4.32 21.08
N ASN A 232 24.37 -4.38 22.39
CA ASN A 232 23.03 -4.71 22.94
C ASN A 232 22.14 -3.45 22.96
N THR A 233 21.90 -2.89 21.77
CA THR A 233 21.13 -1.67 21.56
C THR A 233 20.32 -1.75 20.27
N ASN A 234 19.56 -0.72 19.96
CA ASN A 234 18.86 -0.55 18.70
C ASN A 234 19.04 0.89 18.16
N VAL A 235 18.60 1.12 16.92
CA VAL A 235 18.76 2.44 16.26
C VAL A 235 18.09 3.56 17.05
N SER A 236 16.91 3.32 17.65
CA SER A 236 16.19 4.30 18.47
C SER A 236 16.96 4.68 19.72
N MET A 237 17.48 3.71 20.46
CA MET A 237 18.29 3.95 21.67
C MET A 237 19.59 4.68 21.34
N MET A 238 20.24 4.31 20.24
CA MET A 238 21.43 5.02 19.76
C MET A 238 21.09 6.45 19.34
N GLY A 239 19.97 6.64 18.64
CA GLY A 239 19.48 7.96 18.26
C GLY A 239 19.26 8.87 19.45
N GLU A 240 18.60 8.38 20.50
CA GLU A 240 18.44 9.13 21.75
C GLU A 240 19.79 9.49 22.37
N THR A 241 20.78 8.60 22.33
CA THR A 241 22.13 8.90 22.85
C THR A 241 22.82 9.93 21.98
N PHE A 242 22.78 9.81 20.66
CA PHE A 242 23.35 10.79 19.74
C PHE A 242 22.74 12.19 19.90
N LYS A 243 21.44 12.28 20.13
CA LYS A 243 20.75 13.54 20.37
C LYS A 243 21.41 14.40 21.45
N TYR A 244 21.94 13.77 22.49
CA TYR A 244 22.63 14.47 23.60
C TYR A 244 24.16 14.48 23.45
N ALA A 245 24.75 13.42 22.94
CA ALA A 245 26.19 13.26 22.86
C ALA A 245 26.79 13.90 21.60
N ALA A 246 26.11 13.82 20.44
CA ALA A 246 26.65 14.27 19.17
C ALA A 246 27.01 15.77 19.14
N PRO A 247 26.21 16.70 19.69
CA PRO A 247 26.60 18.12 19.72
C PRO A 247 27.90 18.36 20.47
N VAL A 248 28.15 17.60 21.55
CA VAL A 248 29.37 17.71 22.38
C VAL A 248 30.56 17.07 21.63
N LEU A 249 30.38 15.83 21.17
CA LEU A 249 31.42 15.06 20.48
C LEU A 249 31.82 15.74 19.16
N GLY A 250 30.85 16.21 18.37
CA GLY A 250 31.09 16.96 17.14
C GLY A 250 31.84 18.27 17.39
N SER A 251 31.52 19.01 18.47
CA SER A 251 32.25 20.23 18.86
C SER A 251 33.69 19.96 19.29
N LEU A 252 33.98 18.76 19.78
CA LEU A 252 35.32 18.30 20.15
C LEU A 252 36.10 17.72 18.96
N GLY A 253 35.45 17.63 17.77
CA GLY A 253 36.07 17.13 16.54
C GLY A 253 36.05 15.60 16.37
N TYR A 254 35.28 14.89 17.18
CA TYR A 254 35.06 13.45 16.97
C TYR A 254 34.15 13.22 15.78
N SER A 255 34.43 12.15 15.02
CA SER A 255 33.57 11.71 13.94
C SER A 255 32.32 10.97 14.44
N ALA A 256 31.35 10.73 13.55
CA ALA A 256 30.19 9.89 13.85
C ALA A 256 30.60 8.45 14.19
N GLU A 257 31.60 7.91 13.49
CA GLU A 257 32.15 6.58 13.69
C GLU A 257 32.79 6.46 15.08
N ASP A 258 33.69 7.39 15.45
CA ASP A 258 34.33 7.40 16.76
C ASP A 258 33.29 7.47 17.87
N SER A 259 32.24 8.26 17.67
CA SER A 259 31.15 8.44 18.61
C SER A 259 30.29 7.18 18.72
N ALA A 260 30.02 6.49 17.63
CA ALA A 260 29.25 5.25 17.60
C ALA A 260 29.99 4.07 18.31
N ILE A 261 31.33 4.10 18.29
CA ILE A 261 32.16 3.10 19.02
C ILE A 261 32.20 3.41 20.52
N ALA A 262 32.10 4.69 20.90
CA ALA A 262 32.18 5.12 22.30
C ALA A 262 30.86 4.98 23.08
N ILE A 263 29.74 4.88 22.39
CA ILE A 263 28.38 4.74 22.93
C ILE A 263 27.96 3.29 23.04
#